data_8e8ff0bbad4da91dea4e0a1e5bb57813
#
_entry.id   8e8ff0bbad4da91dea4e0a1e5bb57813
#
_cell.length_a   1.000
_cell.length_b   1.000
_cell.length_c   1.000
_cell.angle_alpha   90.00
_cell.angle_beta   90.00
_cell.angle_gamma   90.00
#
_symmetry.space_group_name_H-M   'P 1'
#
loop_
_entity.id
_entity.type
_entity.pdbx_description
1 polymer ?
#
loop_
_entity_poly.entity_id
_entity_poly.type
_entity_poly.pdbx_seq_one_letter_code
_entity_poly.pdbx_strand_id
1 'polypeptide(L)'
;MKEKWVIVTGAGAGIGKEIVKECVSKCYSVIACDSNEGALKQLAEDTKGHIETYVVDVKKGKAVKNLFYQIKDKNLYGLVNNAGVYLGKNLLDYEEKEIDFVMDTNIKGYIYFSKYFGELLMEKETEGAIINISSVSGMEGSSDAIYGMSKAAILGLTKSCAMNFSPYIRVNAVAPTMVNTDMMKNIPEWRKNEYIAHQLVPSFVTPQDVADTVLFLLSPQAKHYTGATFDLNSGCYLR
;
A
#
# COMPACT_ATOMS: atom_id res chain seq x y z
N MET A 1 20.64 17.57 -4.62
CA MET A 1 20.43 16.11 -4.37
C MET A 1 19.79 15.52 -5.62
N LYS A 2 20.11 14.27 -6.01
CA LYS A 2 19.40 13.61 -7.11
C LYS A 2 17.93 13.46 -6.73
N GLU A 3 17.04 13.73 -7.67
CA GLU A 3 15.62 13.53 -7.56
C GLU A 3 15.31 12.07 -7.13
N LYS A 4 14.47 11.88 -6.11
CA LYS A 4 14.08 10.56 -5.61
C LYS A 4 12.65 10.25 -6.03
N TRP A 5 12.46 9.11 -6.68
CA TRP A 5 11.16 8.66 -7.17
C TRP A 5 10.51 7.64 -6.24
N VAL A 6 9.25 7.86 -5.93
CA VAL A 6 8.41 6.95 -5.16
C VAL A 6 7.27 6.42 -6.03
N ILE A 7 7.13 5.10 -6.09
CA ILE A 7 6.02 4.44 -6.78
C ILE A 7 4.88 4.24 -5.78
N VAL A 8 3.66 4.62 -6.16
CA VAL A 8 2.45 4.41 -5.35
C VAL A 8 1.42 3.66 -6.18
N THR A 9 0.97 2.49 -5.71
CA THR A 9 -0.08 1.71 -6.36
C THR A 9 -1.46 2.01 -5.75
N GLY A 10 -2.53 1.95 -6.55
CA GLY A 10 -3.86 2.39 -6.13
C GLY A 10 -3.89 3.89 -5.82
N ALA A 11 -3.18 4.67 -6.66
CA ALA A 11 -2.92 6.09 -6.42
C ALA A 11 -4.13 7.00 -6.70
N GLY A 12 -5.14 6.49 -7.41
CA GLY A 12 -6.26 7.30 -7.90
C GLY A 12 -7.25 7.75 -6.83
N ALA A 13 -7.28 7.11 -5.65
CA ALA A 13 -8.28 7.40 -4.63
C ALA A 13 -7.77 7.11 -3.20
N GLY A 14 -8.51 7.58 -2.21
CA GLY A 14 -8.38 7.25 -0.79
C GLY A 14 -6.96 7.43 -0.26
N ILE A 15 -6.44 6.40 0.40
CA ILE A 15 -5.10 6.39 1.02
C ILE A 15 -4.02 6.66 -0.03
N GLY A 16 -4.09 6.00 -1.21
CA GLY A 16 -3.08 6.15 -2.25
C GLY A 16 -2.98 7.58 -2.78
N LYS A 17 -4.13 8.24 -3.02
CA LYS A 17 -4.19 9.65 -3.45
C LYS A 17 -3.52 10.56 -2.42
N GLU A 18 -3.76 10.36 -1.14
CA GLU A 18 -3.17 11.18 -0.08
C GLU A 18 -1.67 10.96 0.06
N ILE A 19 -1.21 9.69 -0.03
CA ILE A 19 0.23 9.37 -0.04
C ILE A 19 0.94 10.07 -1.20
N VAL A 20 0.34 10.11 -2.41
CA VAL A 20 0.91 10.82 -3.56
C VAL A 20 1.10 12.30 -3.24
N LYS A 21 0.06 12.98 -2.72
CA LYS A 21 0.11 14.41 -2.38
C LYS A 21 1.19 14.69 -1.34
N GLU A 22 1.24 13.86 -0.28
CA GLU A 22 2.23 14.04 0.78
C GLU A 22 3.66 13.74 0.29
N CYS A 23 3.88 12.73 -0.56
CA CYS A 23 5.19 12.51 -1.18
C CYS A 23 5.64 13.74 -1.98
N VAL A 24 4.76 14.32 -2.78
CA VAL A 24 5.06 15.53 -3.56
C VAL A 24 5.34 16.72 -2.64
N SER A 25 4.59 16.90 -1.54
CA SER A 25 4.80 17.98 -0.56
C SER A 25 6.18 17.92 0.09
N LYS A 26 6.74 16.70 0.23
CA LYS A 26 8.09 16.42 0.76
C LYS A 26 9.17 16.35 -0.33
N CYS A 27 8.88 16.88 -1.52
CA CYS A 27 9.82 16.96 -2.64
C CYS A 27 10.27 15.59 -3.20
N TYR A 28 9.48 14.54 -3.04
CA TYR A 28 9.62 13.33 -3.84
C TYR A 28 8.96 13.52 -5.19
N SER A 29 9.53 12.94 -6.23
CA SER A 29 8.85 12.72 -7.50
C SER A 29 8.06 11.42 -7.42
N VAL A 30 6.86 11.39 -7.98
CA VAL A 30 5.93 10.28 -7.80
C VAL A 30 5.56 9.61 -9.13
N ILE A 31 5.63 8.28 -9.13
CA ILE A 31 5.05 7.42 -10.15
C ILE A 31 3.73 6.89 -9.59
N ALA A 32 2.64 7.47 -10.03
CA ALA A 32 1.29 7.13 -9.59
C ALA A 32 0.69 6.05 -10.50
N CYS A 33 0.42 4.87 -9.94
CA CYS A 33 -0.13 3.72 -10.65
C CYS A 33 -1.57 3.42 -10.20
N ASP A 34 -2.48 3.30 -11.14
CA ASP A 34 -3.86 2.88 -10.91
C ASP A 34 -4.43 2.22 -12.17
N SER A 35 -5.48 1.42 -12.04
CA SER A 35 -6.24 0.90 -13.18
C SER A 35 -7.27 1.88 -13.73
N ASN A 36 -7.62 2.92 -12.96
CA ASN A 36 -8.57 3.96 -13.32
C ASN A 36 -7.88 5.20 -13.92
N GLU A 37 -7.90 5.29 -15.23
CA GLU A 37 -7.29 6.40 -15.98
C GLU A 37 -7.89 7.76 -15.62
N GLY A 38 -9.22 7.84 -15.41
CA GLY A 38 -9.89 9.08 -15.04
C GLY A 38 -9.45 9.60 -13.66
N ALA A 39 -9.31 8.69 -12.69
CA ALA A 39 -8.80 9.05 -11.36
C ALA A 39 -7.34 9.53 -11.40
N LEU A 40 -6.51 8.93 -12.24
CA LEU A 40 -5.12 9.37 -12.43
C LEU A 40 -5.03 10.76 -13.09
N LYS A 41 -5.87 11.05 -14.07
CA LYS A 41 -5.94 12.38 -14.69
C LYS A 41 -6.33 13.44 -13.67
N GLN A 42 -7.38 13.19 -12.90
CA GLN A 42 -7.80 14.10 -11.83
C GLN A 42 -6.72 14.29 -10.76
N LEU A 43 -6.02 13.22 -10.37
CA LEU A 43 -4.91 13.29 -9.43
C LEU A 43 -3.78 14.21 -9.94
N ALA A 44 -3.42 14.09 -11.23
CA ALA A 44 -2.38 14.90 -11.85
C ALA A 44 -2.76 16.39 -11.93
N GLU A 45 -4.04 16.69 -12.19
CA GLU A 45 -4.57 18.06 -12.19
C GLU A 45 -4.58 18.67 -10.78
N ASP A 46 -4.97 17.87 -9.77
CA ASP A 46 -5.08 18.31 -8.37
C ASP A 46 -3.72 18.46 -7.67
N THR A 47 -2.65 17.85 -8.21
CA THR A 47 -1.35 17.74 -7.53
C THR A 47 -0.31 18.65 -8.18
N LYS A 48 0.11 19.69 -7.47
CA LYS A 48 1.19 20.59 -7.93
C LYS A 48 2.55 20.00 -7.59
N GLY A 49 3.25 19.45 -8.56
CA GLY A 49 4.59 18.89 -8.37
C GLY A 49 4.97 17.84 -9.42
N HIS A 50 6.05 17.12 -9.19
CA HIS A 50 6.56 16.17 -10.17
C HIS A 50 5.88 14.80 -10.02
N ILE A 51 4.85 14.57 -10.84
CA ILE A 51 4.07 13.34 -10.87
C ILE A 51 3.99 12.81 -12.30
N GLU A 52 4.23 11.50 -12.45
CA GLU A 52 3.96 10.76 -13.67
C GLU A 52 2.89 9.69 -13.38
N THR A 53 1.90 9.58 -14.24
CA THR A 53 0.79 8.66 -14.08
C THR A 53 0.89 7.50 -15.06
N TYR A 54 0.64 6.28 -14.57
CA TYR A 54 0.65 5.07 -15.36
C TYR A 54 -0.61 4.24 -15.12
N VAL A 55 -1.35 3.95 -16.18
CA VAL A 55 -2.52 3.04 -16.09
C VAL A 55 -2.00 1.61 -16.04
N VAL A 56 -2.06 1.00 -14.86
CA VAL A 56 -1.55 -0.35 -14.61
C VAL A 56 -2.52 -1.15 -13.78
N ASP A 57 -2.95 -2.29 -14.30
CA ASP A 57 -3.66 -3.30 -13.52
C ASP A 57 -2.62 -4.16 -12.78
N VAL A 58 -2.55 -3.99 -11.45
CA VAL A 58 -1.58 -4.68 -10.58
C VAL A 58 -1.68 -6.21 -10.63
N LYS A 59 -2.84 -6.76 -11.02
CA LYS A 59 -3.06 -8.20 -11.21
C LYS A 59 -2.25 -8.80 -12.35
N LYS A 60 -1.83 -7.95 -13.30
CA LYS A 60 -1.17 -8.38 -14.54
C LYS A 60 0.34 -8.24 -14.45
N GLY A 61 1.04 -9.29 -14.01
CA GLY A 61 2.50 -9.28 -13.84
C GLY A 61 3.27 -8.81 -15.06
N LYS A 62 2.79 -9.10 -16.29
CA LYS A 62 3.41 -8.60 -17.54
C LYS A 62 3.28 -7.08 -17.69
N ALA A 63 2.14 -6.50 -17.30
CA ALA A 63 1.95 -5.05 -17.31
C ALA A 63 2.86 -4.37 -16.29
N VAL A 64 2.97 -4.93 -15.08
CA VAL A 64 3.89 -4.45 -14.05
C VAL A 64 5.34 -4.51 -14.52
N LYS A 65 5.77 -5.63 -15.13
CA LYS A 65 7.12 -5.75 -15.72
C LYS A 65 7.41 -4.67 -16.77
N ASN A 66 6.44 -4.40 -17.64
CA ASN A 66 6.58 -3.37 -18.67
C ASN A 66 6.71 -1.97 -18.06
N LEU A 67 5.96 -1.66 -17.00
CA LEU A 67 6.14 -0.41 -16.25
C LEU A 67 7.58 -0.27 -15.75
N PHE A 68 8.10 -1.28 -15.05
CA PHE A 68 9.47 -1.22 -14.50
C PHE A 68 10.53 -1.09 -15.61
N TYR A 69 10.30 -1.66 -16.78
CA TYR A 69 11.17 -1.45 -17.93
C TYR A 69 11.19 0.02 -18.41
N GLN A 70 10.03 0.69 -18.40
CA GLN A 70 9.91 2.11 -18.81
C GLN A 70 10.55 3.08 -17.80
N ILE A 71 10.52 2.74 -16.51
CA ILE A 71 11.02 3.62 -15.44
C ILE A 71 12.40 3.24 -14.90
N LYS A 72 13.07 2.24 -15.50
CA LYS A 72 14.34 1.67 -15.00
C LYS A 72 15.49 2.67 -14.83
N ASP A 73 15.49 3.77 -15.61
CA ASP A 73 16.53 4.79 -15.60
C ASP A 73 16.28 5.89 -14.56
N LYS A 74 15.10 5.88 -13.92
CA LYS A 74 14.78 6.79 -12.83
C LYS A 74 15.52 6.40 -11.55
N ASN A 75 15.82 7.39 -10.71
CA ASN A 75 16.39 7.15 -9.38
C ASN A 75 15.29 6.69 -8.40
N LEU A 76 14.87 5.43 -8.55
CA LEU A 76 13.84 4.83 -7.69
C LEU A 76 14.36 4.75 -6.27
N TYR A 77 13.53 5.15 -5.31
CA TYR A 77 13.86 5.16 -3.89
C TYR A 77 12.78 4.51 -3.02
N GLY A 78 11.51 4.69 -3.36
CA GLY A 78 10.39 4.16 -2.58
C GLY A 78 9.38 3.40 -3.43
N LEU A 79 8.77 2.38 -2.82
CA LEU A 79 7.60 1.69 -3.34
C LEU A 79 6.54 1.63 -2.24
N VAL A 80 5.33 2.12 -2.52
CA VAL A 80 4.17 1.96 -1.66
C VAL A 80 3.17 1.03 -2.33
N ASN A 81 3.11 -0.21 -1.85
CA ASN A 81 2.08 -1.14 -2.22
C ASN A 81 0.80 -0.82 -1.43
N ASN A 82 -0.16 -0.19 -2.10
CA ASN A 82 -1.42 0.25 -1.48
C ASN A 82 -2.66 -0.30 -2.22
N ALA A 83 -2.55 -0.59 -3.52
CA ALA A 83 -3.68 -1.11 -4.29
C ALA A 83 -4.34 -2.31 -3.59
N GLY A 84 -5.65 -2.26 -3.40
CA GLY A 84 -6.38 -3.33 -2.74
C GLY A 84 -7.88 -3.18 -2.89
N VAL A 85 -8.57 -4.31 -2.72
CA VAL A 85 -10.03 -4.41 -2.80
C VAL A 85 -10.57 -5.11 -1.55
N TYR A 86 -11.80 -4.74 -1.18
CA TYR A 86 -12.58 -5.30 -0.09
C TYR A 86 -14.01 -5.53 -0.61
N LEU A 87 -14.52 -6.76 -0.52
CA LEU A 87 -15.87 -7.10 -1.02
C LEU A 87 -16.90 -7.15 0.10
N GLY A 88 -16.49 -7.31 1.35
CA GLY A 88 -17.36 -7.31 2.51
C GLY A 88 -18.26 -8.56 2.59
N LYS A 89 -17.78 -9.71 2.10
CA LYS A 89 -18.56 -10.94 2.01
C LYS A 89 -18.19 -11.96 3.08
N ASN A 90 -19.18 -12.77 3.49
CA ASN A 90 -18.90 -14.01 4.23
C ASN A 90 -18.21 -15.02 3.31
N LEU A 91 -17.38 -15.90 3.87
CA LEU A 91 -16.65 -16.91 3.10
C LEU A 91 -17.58 -17.78 2.24
N LEU A 92 -18.76 -18.13 2.77
CA LEU A 92 -19.72 -18.99 2.08
C LEU A 92 -20.41 -18.32 0.87
N ASP A 93 -20.32 -16.98 0.77
CA ASP A 93 -20.95 -16.19 -0.29
C ASP A 93 -19.95 -15.84 -1.42
N TYR A 94 -18.69 -16.25 -1.29
CA TYR A 94 -17.67 -15.98 -2.31
C TYR A 94 -17.80 -16.92 -3.51
N GLU A 95 -17.81 -16.34 -4.71
CA GLU A 95 -17.60 -17.09 -5.94
C GLU A 95 -16.10 -17.20 -6.24
N GLU A 96 -15.68 -18.26 -6.95
CA GLU A 96 -14.27 -18.52 -7.31
C GLU A 96 -13.59 -17.31 -7.97
N LYS A 97 -14.29 -16.67 -8.94
CA LYS A 97 -13.78 -15.46 -9.62
C LYS A 97 -13.55 -14.27 -8.69
N GLU A 98 -14.30 -14.18 -7.59
CA GLU A 98 -14.15 -13.11 -6.60
C GLU A 98 -12.96 -13.38 -5.67
N ILE A 99 -12.76 -14.66 -5.29
CA ILE A 99 -11.56 -15.10 -4.57
C ILE A 99 -10.33 -14.75 -5.40
N ASP A 100 -10.29 -15.14 -6.67
CA ASP A 100 -9.20 -14.83 -7.59
C ASP A 100 -8.97 -13.31 -7.70
N PHE A 101 -10.04 -12.54 -7.82
CA PHE A 101 -9.95 -11.09 -7.93
C PHE A 101 -9.30 -10.45 -6.70
N VAL A 102 -9.67 -10.87 -5.48
CA VAL A 102 -9.07 -10.37 -4.23
C VAL A 102 -7.62 -10.84 -4.12
N MET A 103 -7.34 -12.13 -4.39
CA MET A 103 -6.00 -12.70 -4.33
C MET A 103 -5.04 -12.04 -5.32
N ASP A 104 -5.49 -11.86 -6.56
CA ASP A 104 -4.69 -11.24 -7.61
C ASP A 104 -4.39 -9.78 -7.31
N THR A 105 -5.35 -9.04 -6.79
CA THR A 105 -5.18 -7.63 -6.46
C THR A 105 -4.34 -7.45 -5.19
N ASN A 106 -4.78 -8.05 -4.07
CA ASN A 106 -4.23 -7.77 -2.75
C ASN A 106 -2.91 -8.51 -2.48
N ILE A 107 -2.64 -9.62 -3.17
CA ILE A 107 -1.44 -10.43 -2.94
C ILE A 107 -0.51 -10.39 -4.15
N LYS A 108 -0.95 -10.85 -5.34
CA LYS A 108 -0.07 -10.92 -6.50
C LYS A 108 0.42 -9.54 -6.94
N GLY A 109 -0.42 -8.50 -6.83
CA GLY A 109 -0.01 -7.12 -7.11
C GLY A 109 1.20 -6.70 -6.27
N TYR A 110 1.15 -6.92 -4.96
CA TYR A 110 2.27 -6.62 -4.04
C TYR A 110 3.52 -7.43 -4.37
N ILE A 111 3.35 -8.71 -4.69
CA ILE A 111 4.46 -9.58 -5.09
C ILE A 111 5.14 -9.06 -6.36
N TYR A 112 4.38 -8.73 -7.40
CA TYR A 112 4.94 -8.27 -8.67
C TYR A 112 5.69 -6.95 -8.52
N PHE A 113 5.09 -5.96 -7.85
CA PHE A 113 5.75 -4.68 -7.64
C PHE A 113 7.00 -4.81 -6.77
N SER A 114 6.92 -5.55 -5.64
CA SER A 114 8.08 -5.78 -4.77
C SER A 114 9.21 -6.52 -5.49
N LYS A 115 8.86 -7.53 -6.31
CA LYS A 115 9.84 -8.28 -7.10
C LYS A 115 10.61 -7.37 -8.05
N TYR A 116 9.91 -6.64 -8.92
CA TYR A 116 10.59 -5.84 -9.94
C TYR A 116 11.28 -4.60 -9.36
N PHE A 117 10.75 -4.01 -8.29
CA PHE A 117 11.44 -2.97 -7.54
C PHE A 117 12.73 -3.51 -6.90
N GLY A 118 12.65 -4.68 -6.26
CA GLY A 118 13.79 -5.36 -5.67
C GLY A 118 14.86 -5.71 -6.70
N GLU A 119 14.47 -6.31 -7.85
CA GLU A 119 15.40 -6.63 -8.94
C GLU A 119 16.22 -5.41 -9.35
N LEU A 120 15.57 -4.25 -9.60
CA LEU A 120 16.27 -3.05 -10.07
C LEU A 120 17.21 -2.44 -9.02
N LEU A 121 16.81 -2.38 -7.75
CA LEU A 121 17.62 -1.75 -6.71
C LEU A 121 18.77 -2.67 -6.26
N MET A 122 18.51 -3.98 -6.16
CA MET A 122 19.54 -4.96 -5.82
C MET A 122 20.63 -5.05 -6.89
N GLU A 123 20.26 -5.03 -8.19
CA GLU A 123 21.23 -5.00 -9.29
C GLU A 123 22.11 -3.74 -9.25
N LYS A 124 21.54 -2.61 -8.86
CA LYS A 124 22.26 -1.32 -8.78
C LYS A 124 22.92 -1.08 -7.43
N GLU A 125 22.75 -1.95 -6.46
CA GLU A 125 23.21 -1.81 -5.07
C GLU A 125 22.77 -0.45 -4.46
N THR A 126 21.53 -0.02 -4.75
CA THR A 126 20.99 1.27 -4.30
C THR A 126 20.02 1.12 -3.15
N GLU A 127 20.08 2.09 -2.21
CA GLU A 127 19.18 2.12 -1.07
C GLU A 127 17.73 2.43 -1.47
N GLY A 128 16.79 1.75 -0.81
CA GLY A 128 15.36 1.98 -1.01
C GLY A 128 14.49 1.58 0.18
N ALA A 129 13.19 1.83 0.03
CA ALA A 129 12.21 1.40 1.02
C ALA A 129 10.93 0.90 0.33
N ILE A 130 10.39 -0.23 0.81
CA ILE A 130 9.07 -0.74 0.43
C ILE A 130 8.15 -0.60 1.64
N ILE A 131 7.00 0.04 1.45
CA ILE A 131 5.94 0.15 2.44
C ILE A 131 4.70 -0.57 1.92
N ASN A 132 4.26 -1.59 2.66
CA ASN A 132 3.09 -2.39 2.33
C ASN A 132 1.90 -1.98 3.18
N ILE A 133 0.79 -1.61 2.56
CA ILE A 133 -0.45 -1.29 3.29
C ILE A 133 -1.22 -2.58 3.56
N SER A 134 -1.10 -3.07 4.79
CA SER A 134 -1.87 -4.19 5.31
C SER A 134 -3.20 -3.72 5.92
N SER A 135 -3.62 -4.27 7.03
CA SER A 135 -4.80 -3.90 7.81
C SER A 135 -4.76 -4.57 9.18
N VAL A 136 -5.45 -4.01 10.16
CA VAL A 136 -5.75 -4.69 11.42
C VAL A 136 -6.44 -6.03 11.17
N SER A 137 -7.28 -6.15 10.13
CA SER A 137 -7.94 -7.40 9.70
C SER A 137 -6.96 -8.53 9.34
N GLY A 138 -5.72 -8.21 9.01
CA GLY A 138 -4.68 -9.21 8.77
C GLY A 138 -4.03 -9.75 10.07
N MET A 139 -4.34 -9.17 11.22
CA MET A 139 -3.81 -9.55 12.53
C MET A 139 -4.86 -10.22 13.40
N GLU A 140 -6.04 -9.62 13.53
CA GLU A 140 -7.12 -10.12 14.39
C GLU A 140 -8.09 -11.07 13.67
N GLY A 141 -8.10 -11.07 12.34
CA GLY A 141 -9.10 -11.72 11.49
C GLY A 141 -10.11 -10.70 10.94
N SER A 142 -11.03 -11.19 10.10
CA SER A 142 -12.06 -10.37 9.46
C SER A 142 -13.33 -11.17 9.23
N SER A 143 -14.48 -10.50 9.27
CA SER A 143 -15.74 -11.08 8.80
C SER A 143 -15.72 -11.40 7.30
N ASP A 144 -14.85 -10.73 6.53
CA ASP A 144 -14.45 -11.09 5.18
C ASP A 144 -13.15 -11.89 5.26
N ALA A 145 -13.27 -13.21 5.24
CA ALA A 145 -12.14 -14.12 5.44
C ALA A 145 -11.08 -14.01 4.35
N ILE A 146 -11.49 -13.80 3.09
CA ILE A 146 -10.55 -13.68 1.95
C ILE A 146 -9.76 -12.38 2.05
N TYR A 147 -10.41 -11.28 2.43
CA TYR A 147 -9.71 -10.02 2.69
C TYR A 147 -8.74 -10.13 3.86
N GLY A 148 -9.22 -10.63 5.03
CA GLY A 148 -8.37 -10.81 6.21
C GLY A 148 -7.14 -11.65 5.92
N MET A 149 -7.33 -12.80 5.26
CA MET A 149 -6.24 -13.67 4.80
C MET A 149 -5.28 -12.92 3.87
N SER A 150 -5.80 -12.16 2.89
CA SER A 150 -4.95 -11.41 1.97
C SER A 150 -4.07 -10.37 2.69
N LYS A 151 -4.61 -9.70 3.71
CA LYS A 151 -3.87 -8.71 4.51
C LYS A 151 -2.88 -9.37 5.49
N ALA A 152 -3.19 -10.55 5.99
CA ALA A 152 -2.23 -11.37 6.76
C ALA A 152 -1.04 -11.83 5.88
N ALA A 153 -1.29 -12.24 4.63
CA ALA A 153 -0.25 -12.61 3.69
C ALA A 153 0.76 -11.48 3.45
N ILE A 154 0.32 -10.21 3.45
CA ILE A 154 1.19 -9.04 3.31
C ILE A 154 2.16 -8.90 4.48
N LEU A 155 1.77 -9.26 5.69
CA LEU A 155 2.66 -9.25 6.85
C LEU A 155 3.80 -10.27 6.70
N GLY A 156 3.48 -11.47 6.19
CA GLY A 156 4.47 -12.50 5.85
C GLY A 156 5.40 -12.06 4.71
N LEU A 157 4.83 -11.50 3.63
CA LEU A 157 5.59 -10.96 2.51
C LEU A 157 6.56 -9.86 2.96
N THR A 158 6.12 -8.96 3.84
CA THR A 158 6.95 -7.87 4.39
C THR A 158 8.21 -8.40 5.07
N LYS A 159 8.07 -9.38 5.95
CA LYS A 159 9.19 -10.00 6.68
C LYS A 159 10.15 -10.73 5.73
N SER A 160 9.60 -11.50 4.79
CA SER A 160 10.40 -12.25 3.82
C SER A 160 11.17 -11.33 2.86
N CYS A 161 10.53 -10.26 2.37
CA CYS A 161 11.20 -9.28 1.53
C CYS A 161 12.26 -8.48 2.29
N ALA A 162 12.04 -8.17 3.58
CA ALA A 162 13.05 -7.53 4.41
C ALA A 162 14.34 -8.37 4.52
N MET A 163 14.20 -9.69 4.62
CA MET A 163 15.34 -10.62 4.60
C MET A 163 16.01 -10.71 3.22
N ASN A 164 15.19 -10.83 2.17
CA ASN A 164 15.67 -11.08 0.80
C ASN A 164 16.36 -9.85 0.18
N PHE A 165 15.96 -8.64 0.56
CA PHE A 165 16.46 -7.39 -0.05
C PHE A 165 17.47 -6.65 0.81
N SER A 166 17.84 -7.22 1.97
CA SER A 166 18.93 -6.70 2.80
C SER A 166 20.26 -6.81 2.05
N PRO A 167 21.22 -5.84 2.23
CA PRO A 167 21.11 -4.66 3.10
C PRO A 167 20.54 -3.41 2.41
N TYR A 168 20.15 -3.48 1.15
CA TYR A 168 19.85 -2.31 0.33
C TYR A 168 18.43 -1.76 0.53
N ILE A 169 17.41 -2.63 0.75
CA ILE A 169 16.02 -2.19 0.79
C ILE A 169 15.39 -2.53 2.14
N ARG A 170 14.86 -1.51 2.82
CA ARG A 170 14.03 -1.70 4.01
C ARG A 170 12.60 -2.01 3.59
N VAL A 171 11.96 -2.97 4.24
CA VAL A 171 10.58 -3.37 3.93
C VAL A 171 9.76 -3.38 5.21
N ASN A 172 8.71 -2.57 5.27
CA ASN A 172 7.83 -2.47 6.43
C ASN A 172 6.36 -2.49 6.00
N ALA A 173 5.47 -2.79 6.94
CA ALA A 173 4.04 -2.72 6.74
C ALA A 173 3.41 -1.66 7.64
N VAL A 174 2.32 -1.04 7.15
CA VAL A 174 1.39 -0.27 7.97
C VAL A 174 0.09 -1.04 8.02
N ALA A 175 -0.48 -1.21 9.20
CA ALA A 175 -1.72 -1.94 9.43
C ALA A 175 -2.77 -0.99 10.03
N PRO A 176 -3.47 -0.22 9.18
CA PRO A 176 -4.52 0.67 9.66
C PRO A 176 -5.77 -0.09 10.08
N THR A 177 -6.52 0.52 10.99
CA THR A 177 -7.94 0.21 11.21
C THR A 177 -8.80 0.78 10.08
N MET A 178 -10.07 0.99 10.30
CA MET A 178 -10.94 1.64 9.31
C MET A 178 -10.45 3.06 9.04
N VAL A 179 -10.10 3.31 7.78
CA VAL A 179 -9.71 4.65 7.30
C VAL A 179 -10.89 5.28 6.56
N ASN A 180 -11.18 6.54 6.85
CA ASN A 180 -12.29 7.28 6.23
C ASN A 180 -12.07 7.46 4.71
N THR A 181 -12.47 6.47 3.93
CA THR A 181 -12.38 6.40 2.46
C THR A 181 -13.66 5.82 1.88
N ASP A 182 -13.79 5.83 0.55
CA ASP A 182 -14.94 5.21 -0.14
C ASP A 182 -15.07 3.70 0.14
N MET A 183 -13.98 3.02 0.49
CA MET A 183 -14.00 1.60 0.86
C MET A 183 -14.89 1.35 2.09
N MET A 184 -15.03 2.33 3.00
CA MET A 184 -15.92 2.23 4.17
C MET A 184 -17.40 2.06 3.80
N LYS A 185 -17.81 2.45 2.58
CA LYS A 185 -19.20 2.26 2.12
C LYS A 185 -19.58 0.78 2.05
N ASN A 186 -18.59 -0.10 1.85
CA ASN A 186 -18.79 -1.55 1.77
C ASN A 186 -18.74 -2.26 3.14
N ILE A 187 -18.42 -1.53 4.23
CA ILE A 187 -18.36 -2.09 5.58
C ILE A 187 -19.77 -1.99 6.22
N PRO A 188 -20.34 -3.11 6.71
CA PRO A 188 -21.62 -3.08 7.42
C PRO A 188 -21.56 -2.15 8.65
N GLU A 189 -22.69 -1.47 8.94
CA GLU A 189 -22.75 -0.47 10.01
C GLU A 189 -22.44 -1.06 11.40
N TRP A 190 -22.91 -2.30 11.65
CA TRP A 190 -22.61 -3.00 12.92
C TRP A 190 -21.09 -3.21 13.10
N ARG A 191 -20.36 -3.47 12.01
CA ARG A 191 -18.91 -3.68 12.07
C ARG A 191 -18.16 -2.37 12.31
N LYS A 192 -18.64 -1.27 11.72
CA LYS A 192 -18.07 0.06 12.00
C LYS A 192 -18.23 0.42 13.46
N ASN A 193 -19.43 0.21 14.02
CA ASN A 193 -19.71 0.49 15.43
C ASN A 193 -18.86 -0.37 16.38
N GLU A 194 -18.63 -1.64 16.04
CA GLU A 194 -17.75 -2.52 16.80
C GLU A 194 -16.32 -1.99 16.86
N TYR A 195 -15.72 -1.62 15.72
CA TYR A 195 -14.37 -1.05 15.68
C TYR A 195 -14.28 0.27 16.47
N ILE A 196 -15.26 1.15 16.33
CA ILE A 196 -15.31 2.42 17.05
C ILE A 196 -15.36 2.16 18.57
N ALA A 197 -16.18 1.21 19.00
CA ALA A 197 -16.34 0.88 20.43
C ALA A 197 -15.05 0.31 21.06
N HIS A 198 -14.19 -0.32 20.26
CA HIS A 198 -12.93 -0.89 20.72
C HIS A 198 -11.75 0.08 20.64
N GLN A 199 -11.89 1.25 20.01
CA GLN A 199 -10.81 2.22 19.94
C GLN A 199 -10.51 2.85 21.29
N LEU A 200 -9.24 2.88 21.66
CA LEU A 200 -8.74 3.57 22.85
C LEU A 200 -8.51 5.06 22.60
N VAL A 201 -8.18 5.42 21.36
CA VAL A 201 -8.11 6.80 20.89
C VAL A 201 -9.38 7.10 20.10
N PRO A 202 -10.29 7.96 20.60
CA PRO A 202 -11.63 8.14 20.04
C PRO A 202 -11.62 9.07 18.81
N SER A 203 -10.83 8.72 17.79
CA SER A 203 -10.76 9.46 16.53
C SER A 203 -10.63 8.49 15.37
N PHE A 204 -11.30 8.79 14.26
CA PHE A 204 -11.13 8.02 13.04
C PHE A 204 -9.73 8.23 12.46
N VAL A 205 -9.11 7.14 12.03
CA VAL A 205 -7.90 7.21 11.23
C VAL A 205 -8.26 7.79 9.85
N THR A 206 -7.52 8.78 9.43
CA THR A 206 -7.69 9.45 8.14
C THR A 206 -6.67 8.97 7.10
N PRO A 207 -6.89 9.17 5.80
CA PRO A 207 -5.87 8.95 4.79
C PRO A 207 -4.56 9.70 5.06
N GLN A 208 -4.64 10.89 5.66
CA GLN A 208 -3.48 11.69 6.07
C GLN A 208 -2.64 10.98 7.13
N ASP A 209 -3.26 10.39 8.17
CA ASP A 209 -2.53 9.67 9.22
C ASP A 209 -1.73 8.47 8.65
N VAL A 210 -2.32 7.81 7.63
CA VAL A 210 -1.62 6.73 6.91
C VAL A 210 -0.46 7.30 6.09
N ALA A 211 -0.69 8.41 5.37
CA ALA A 211 0.34 9.06 4.57
C ALA A 211 1.51 9.54 5.44
N ASP A 212 1.26 10.13 6.60
CA ASP A 212 2.30 10.58 7.55
C ASP A 212 3.16 9.41 8.02
N THR A 213 2.54 8.27 8.35
CA THR A 213 3.25 7.06 8.74
C THR A 213 4.11 6.51 7.59
N VAL A 214 3.57 6.50 6.36
CA VAL A 214 4.29 6.08 5.16
C VAL A 214 5.49 6.99 4.91
N LEU A 215 5.32 8.31 5.01
CA LEU A 215 6.39 9.30 4.83
C LEU A 215 7.51 9.12 5.86
N PHE A 216 7.15 8.88 7.13
CA PHE A 216 8.14 8.54 8.15
C PHE A 216 8.94 7.29 7.75
N LEU A 217 8.27 6.22 7.31
CA LEU A 217 8.93 4.98 6.93
C LEU A 217 9.78 5.09 5.65
N LEU A 218 9.42 5.98 4.73
CA LEU A 218 10.24 6.31 3.57
C LEU A 218 11.48 7.13 3.96
N SER A 219 11.41 7.90 5.03
CA SER A 219 12.45 8.87 5.41
C SER A 219 13.72 8.21 5.99
N PRO A 220 14.85 8.93 6.03
CA PRO A 220 16.07 8.47 6.71
C PRO A 220 15.91 8.25 8.22
N GLN A 221 14.92 8.86 8.87
CA GLN A 221 14.61 8.66 10.29
C GLN A 221 14.21 7.22 10.60
N ALA A 222 13.68 6.50 9.59
CA ALA A 222 13.29 5.09 9.70
C ALA A 222 14.40 4.09 9.32
N LYS A 223 15.67 4.50 9.28
CA LYS A 223 16.80 3.70 8.78
C LYS A 223 17.01 2.34 9.49
N HIS A 224 16.53 2.21 10.71
CA HIS A 224 16.65 0.97 11.50
C HIS A 224 15.36 0.14 11.55
N TYR A 225 14.30 0.57 10.84
CA TYR A 225 13.07 -0.18 10.75
C TYR A 225 13.03 -0.99 9.45
N THR A 226 13.03 -2.32 9.58
CA THR A 226 12.80 -3.27 8.49
C THR A 226 12.15 -4.54 9.03
N GLY A 227 11.24 -5.15 8.29
CA GLY A 227 10.45 -6.31 8.70
C GLY A 227 9.37 -6.01 9.75
N ALA A 228 9.18 -4.74 10.11
CA ALA A 228 8.22 -4.32 11.13
C ALA A 228 6.82 -4.06 10.55
N THR A 229 5.83 -4.19 11.44
CA THR A 229 4.45 -3.75 11.16
C THR A 229 4.09 -2.63 12.13
N PHE A 230 3.61 -1.52 11.58
CA PHE A 230 3.18 -0.35 12.31
C PHE A 230 1.66 -0.36 12.46
N ASP A 231 1.20 -0.59 13.69
CA ASP A 231 -0.21 -0.70 14.01
C ASP A 231 -0.82 0.70 14.12
N LEU A 232 -1.48 1.14 13.04
CA LEU A 232 -2.18 2.43 12.98
C LEU A 232 -3.67 2.19 13.21
N ASN A 233 -4.03 1.78 14.43
CA ASN A 233 -5.34 1.19 14.70
C ASN A 233 -6.09 1.82 15.89
N SER A 234 -5.63 2.96 16.42
CA SER A 234 -6.24 3.65 17.57
C SER A 234 -6.41 2.74 18.81
N GLY A 235 -5.62 1.65 18.89
CA GLY A 235 -5.69 0.68 19.98
C GLY A 235 -6.89 -0.28 19.91
N CYS A 236 -7.62 -0.36 18.79
CA CYS A 236 -8.74 -1.30 18.65
C CYS A 236 -8.29 -2.78 18.65
N TYR A 237 -7.02 -3.03 18.42
CA TYR A 237 -6.38 -4.33 18.55
C TYR A 237 -4.97 -4.15 19.13
N LEU A 238 -4.68 -4.82 20.24
CA LEU A 238 -3.38 -4.83 20.93
C LEU A 238 -2.75 -6.23 20.76
N ARG A 239 -1.47 -6.31 20.47
CA ARG A 239 -0.71 -7.55 20.32
C ARG A 239 0.60 -7.54 21.09
#